data_c2c514e9d7c2dda79299f1f323a93883
#
_entry.id   c2c514e9d7c2dda79299f1f323a93883
#
_cell.length_a   1.000
_cell.length_b   1.000
_cell.length_c   1.000
_cell.angle_alpha   90.00
_cell.angle_beta   90.00
_cell.angle_gamma   90.00
#
_symmetry.space_group_name_H-M   'P 1'
#
loop_
_entity.id
_entity.type
_entity.pdbx_description
1 polymer ?
#
loop_
_entity_poly.entity_id
_entity_poly.type
_entity_poly.pdbx_seq_one_letter_code
_entity_poly.pdbx_strand_id
1 'polypeptide(L)'
;MRPTLRIASVLVAGVLAAGFGAGARAAGSAAPDFSLPARDGSTVRLSELKGQVVMVNFWATWCGPCRQEMPLLAQLQSKYEPLGFTVLGVNVEPDSAAAVAWLKGVPVDFPILFDRKNAVAQSFGVEGMPSSVFVDRNGNVRYVHRGYAPGDESKYADMIRSLARE
;
A
#
# COMPACT_ATOMS: atom_id res chain seq x y z
N MET A 1 -27.37 6.43 -71.96
CA MET A 1 -27.03 7.34 -70.84
C MET A 1 -27.18 6.56 -69.57
N ARG A 2 -26.08 6.20 -68.89
CA ARG A 2 -26.07 5.49 -67.62
C ARG A 2 -25.56 6.45 -66.51
N PRO A 3 -26.27 6.65 -65.42
CA PRO A 3 -25.76 7.48 -64.33
C PRO A 3 -24.76 6.67 -63.48
N THR A 4 -23.60 7.25 -63.21
CA THR A 4 -22.55 6.73 -62.34
C THR A 4 -22.90 7.07 -60.90
N LEU A 5 -23.11 6.04 -60.09
CA LEU A 5 -23.33 6.16 -58.64
C LEU A 5 -21.97 6.34 -57.93
N ARG A 6 -21.74 7.51 -57.34
CA ARG A 6 -20.58 7.81 -56.50
C ARG A 6 -20.85 7.32 -55.07
N ILE A 7 -20.13 6.29 -54.66
CA ILE A 7 -20.16 5.80 -53.28
C ILE A 7 -19.21 6.69 -52.44
N ALA A 8 -19.78 7.46 -51.50
CA ALA A 8 -19.01 8.24 -50.56
C ALA A 8 -18.58 7.32 -49.38
N SER A 9 -17.28 7.06 -49.27
CA SER A 9 -16.71 6.33 -48.15
C SER A 9 -16.69 7.22 -46.91
N VAL A 10 -17.51 6.89 -45.93
CA VAL A 10 -17.48 7.50 -44.58
C VAL A 10 -16.41 6.78 -43.77
N LEU A 11 -15.29 7.48 -43.52
CA LEU A 11 -14.27 7.04 -42.54
C LEU A 11 -14.81 7.26 -41.13
N VAL A 12 -15.18 6.19 -40.46
CA VAL A 12 -15.48 6.20 -39.01
C VAL A 12 -14.15 6.15 -38.26
N ALA A 13 -13.72 7.28 -37.72
CA ALA A 13 -12.59 7.36 -36.84
C ALA A 13 -13.01 6.75 -35.46
N GLY A 14 -12.57 5.53 -35.21
CA GLY A 14 -12.75 4.88 -33.93
C GLY A 14 -11.87 5.55 -32.84
N VAL A 15 -12.52 6.24 -31.90
CA VAL A 15 -11.87 6.73 -30.69
C VAL A 15 -11.65 5.53 -29.76
N LEU A 16 -10.40 5.06 -29.67
CA LEU A 16 -9.98 4.11 -28.62
C LEU A 16 -9.98 4.85 -27.29
N ALA A 17 -11.01 4.67 -26.49
CA ALA A 17 -11.00 5.05 -25.09
C ALA A 17 -10.06 4.10 -24.34
N ALA A 18 -8.86 4.56 -24.00
CA ALA A 18 -7.97 3.85 -23.08
C ALA A 18 -8.60 3.86 -21.68
N GLY A 19 -9.26 2.75 -21.33
CA GLY A 19 -9.75 2.52 -19.99
C GLY A 19 -8.57 2.36 -19.04
N PHE A 20 -8.36 3.35 -18.14
CA PHE A 20 -7.47 3.21 -17.01
C PHE A 20 -8.14 2.25 -16.01
N GLY A 21 -7.90 0.96 -16.18
CA GLY A 21 -8.20 -0.03 -15.15
C GLY A 21 -7.24 0.16 -13.97
N ALA A 22 -7.76 0.47 -12.78
CA ALA A 22 -7.01 0.38 -11.54
C ALA A 22 -6.71 -1.11 -11.26
N GLY A 23 -5.69 -1.66 -11.91
CA GLY A 23 -5.22 -3.03 -11.66
C GLY A 23 -4.29 -3.07 -10.46
N ALA A 24 -4.33 -4.16 -9.69
CA ALA A 24 -3.33 -4.48 -8.68
C ALA A 24 -1.92 -4.31 -9.27
N ARG A 25 -1.09 -3.51 -8.60
CA ARG A 25 0.23 -3.18 -9.12
C ARG A 25 1.12 -4.42 -9.15
N ALA A 26 1.73 -4.67 -10.31
CA ALA A 26 2.65 -5.79 -10.48
C ALA A 26 3.93 -5.58 -9.64
N ALA A 27 4.46 -6.67 -9.09
CA ALA A 27 5.77 -6.66 -8.44
C ALA A 27 6.84 -6.11 -9.40
N GLY A 28 7.71 -5.23 -8.91
CA GLY A 28 8.75 -4.56 -9.69
C GLY A 28 8.36 -3.19 -10.26
N SER A 29 7.10 -2.73 -10.12
CA SER A 29 6.71 -1.37 -10.49
C SER A 29 6.99 -0.38 -9.37
N ALA A 30 7.25 0.90 -9.72
CA ALA A 30 7.37 1.97 -8.74
C ALA A 30 6.13 2.04 -7.83
N ALA A 31 6.34 2.11 -6.51
CA ALA A 31 5.26 2.31 -5.56
C ALA A 31 4.62 3.69 -5.79
N PRO A 32 3.27 3.81 -5.66
CA PRO A 32 2.62 5.11 -5.64
C PRO A 32 3.22 5.98 -4.54
N ASP A 33 3.72 7.16 -4.88
CA ASP A 33 4.16 8.11 -3.85
C ASP A 33 2.93 8.70 -3.13
N PHE A 34 3.07 8.90 -1.85
CA PHE A 34 2.03 9.53 -1.02
C PHE A 34 2.65 10.35 0.10
N SER A 35 1.82 11.24 0.64
CA SER A 35 2.16 12.03 1.83
C SER A 35 0.95 12.01 2.75
N LEU A 36 1.10 11.46 3.97
CA LEU A 36 0.01 11.31 4.95
C LEU A 36 0.40 11.88 6.32
N PRO A 37 -0.57 12.46 7.05
CA PRO A 37 -0.36 12.88 8.42
C PRO A 37 -0.16 11.66 9.33
N ALA A 38 0.80 11.74 10.25
CA ALA A 38 1.09 10.73 11.24
C ALA A 38 0.45 11.04 12.60
N ARG A 39 0.37 10.00 13.46
CA ARG A 39 -0.19 10.08 14.82
C ARG A 39 0.52 11.10 15.72
N ASP A 40 1.82 11.30 15.52
CA ASP A 40 2.65 12.24 16.29
C ASP A 40 2.54 13.69 15.81
N GLY A 41 1.73 13.96 14.78
CA GLY A 41 1.54 15.28 14.17
C GLY A 41 2.51 15.57 13.03
N SER A 42 3.47 14.70 12.75
CA SER A 42 4.35 14.82 11.59
C SER A 42 3.62 14.45 10.29
N THR A 43 4.30 14.62 9.18
CA THR A 43 3.85 14.14 7.86
C THR A 43 4.92 13.20 7.31
N VAL A 44 4.51 12.02 6.85
CA VAL A 44 5.40 11.03 6.26
C VAL A 44 5.15 10.94 4.76
N ARG A 45 6.20 11.06 3.97
CA ARG A 45 6.19 10.86 2.52
C ARG A 45 6.97 9.60 2.16
N LEU A 46 6.37 8.70 1.37
CA LEU A 46 7.00 7.43 1.02
C LEU A 46 8.32 7.63 0.25
N SER A 47 8.38 8.58 -0.69
CA SER A 47 9.62 8.83 -1.47
C SER A 47 10.80 9.33 -0.64
N GLU A 48 10.58 9.86 0.56
CA GLU A 48 11.63 10.29 1.49
C GLU A 48 12.26 9.10 2.25
N LEU A 49 11.65 7.92 2.18
CA LEU A 49 12.15 6.69 2.81
C LEU A 49 12.99 5.83 1.85
N LYS A 50 13.35 6.35 0.67
CA LYS A 50 14.28 5.66 -0.23
C LYS A 50 15.59 5.34 0.49
N GLY A 51 16.15 4.17 0.21
CA GLY A 51 17.28 3.60 0.95
C GLY A 51 16.86 2.65 2.07
N GLN A 52 15.59 2.66 2.48
CA GLN A 52 15.01 1.72 3.42
C GLN A 52 14.11 0.70 2.72
N VAL A 53 13.97 -0.46 3.31
CA VAL A 53 12.90 -1.42 3.01
C VAL A 53 11.66 -0.98 3.77
N VAL A 54 10.56 -0.74 3.09
CA VAL A 54 9.33 -0.22 3.70
C VAL A 54 8.21 -1.25 3.58
N MET A 55 7.55 -1.56 4.69
CA MET A 55 6.30 -2.32 4.71
C MET A 55 5.14 -1.35 4.93
N VAL A 56 4.33 -1.13 3.90
CA VAL A 56 3.09 -0.35 4.02
C VAL A 56 1.96 -1.31 4.36
N ASN A 57 1.47 -1.25 5.60
CA ASN A 57 0.39 -2.11 6.11
C ASN A 57 -0.89 -1.30 6.24
N PHE A 58 -1.92 -1.67 5.48
CA PHE A 58 -3.25 -1.05 5.51
C PHE A 58 -4.14 -1.78 6.51
N TRP A 59 -4.74 -1.02 7.46
CA TRP A 59 -5.48 -1.58 8.57
C TRP A 59 -6.64 -0.70 9.03
N ALA A 60 -7.55 -1.29 9.84
CA ALA A 60 -8.64 -0.58 10.51
C ALA A 60 -8.95 -1.21 11.88
N THR A 61 -9.57 -0.45 12.78
CA THR A 61 -9.90 -0.93 14.15
C THR A 61 -10.96 -2.01 14.17
N TRP A 62 -11.89 -2.00 13.22
CA TRP A 62 -12.93 -3.02 13.07
C TRP A 62 -12.43 -4.32 12.42
N CYS A 63 -11.21 -4.34 11.89
CA CYS A 63 -10.60 -5.51 11.26
C CYS A 63 -9.96 -6.41 12.31
N GLY A 64 -10.58 -7.55 12.60
CA GLY A 64 -10.09 -8.52 13.59
C GLY A 64 -8.68 -9.03 13.32
N PRO A 65 -8.36 -9.55 12.11
CA PRO A 65 -7.01 -9.98 11.74
C PRO A 65 -5.97 -8.85 11.83
N CYS A 66 -6.33 -7.60 11.48
CA CYS A 66 -5.41 -6.46 11.61
C CYS A 66 -4.97 -6.26 13.07
N ARG A 67 -5.92 -6.35 14.01
CA ARG A 67 -5.61 -6.21 15.44
C ARG A 67 -4.70 -7.31 15.99
N GLN A 68 -4.77 -8.51 15.40
CA GLN A 68 -3.86 -9.61 15.75
C GLN A 68 -2.46 -9.39 15.15
N GLU A 69 -2.38 -8.83 13.96
CA GLU A 69 -1.14 -8.58 13.22
C GLU A 69 -0.30 -7.45 13.85
N MET A 70 -0.93 -6.35 14.30
CA MET A 70 -0.24 -5.12 14.74
C MET A 70 0.86 -5.34 15.81
N PRO A 71 0.67 -6.13 16.87
CA PRO A 71 1.74 -6.39 17.84
C PRO A 71 2.93 -7.15 17.23
N LEU A 72 2.68 -7.99 16.23
CA LEU A 72 3.72 -8.75 15.54
C LEU A 72 4.50 -7.85 14.57
N LEU A 73 3.84 -6.87 13.95
CA LEU A 73 4.52 -5.84 13.17
C LEU A 73 5.45 -4.99 14.03
N ALA A 74 5.08 -4.67 15.27
CA ALA A 74 5.97 -3.97 16.19
C ALA A 74 7.22 -4.80 16.52
N GLN A 75 7.09 -6.13 16.68
CA GLN A 75 8.24 -7.01 16.87
C GLN A 75 9.14 -7.06 15.62
N LEU A 76 8.55 -7.09 14.41
CA LEU A 76 9.30 -7.04 13.16
C LEU A 76 10.01 -5.69 12.99
N GLN A 77 9.34 -4.57 13.32
CA GLN A 77 9.95 -3.24 13.33
C GLN A 77 11.20 -3.24 14.21
N SER A 78 11.05 -3.55 15.49
CA SER A 78 12.17 -3.56 16.44
C SER A 78 13.32 -4.47 16.01
N LYS A 79 13.01 -5.63 15.43
CA LYS A 79 14.02 -6.61 15.01
C LYS A 79 14.80 -6.18 13.78
N TYR A 80 14.14 -5.54 12.79
CA TYR A 80 14.72 -5.28 11.47
C TYR A 80 15.04 -3.80 11.21
N GLU A 81 14.64 -2.88 12.09
CA GLU A 81 15.00 -1.46 12.02
C GLU A 81 16.52 -1.24 11.87
N PRO A 82 17.40 -1.94 12.62
CA PRO A 82 18.85 -1.78 12.45
C PRO A 82 19.37 -2.17 11.04
N LEU A 83 18.59 -2.91 10.27
CA LEU A 83 18.89 -3.27 8.88
C LEU A 83 18.28 -2.29 7.86
N GLY A 84 17.73 -1.17 8.31
CA GLY A 84 17.08 -0.18 7.46
C GLY A 84 15.69 -0.62 6.98
N PHE A 85 14.91 -1.24 7.85
CA PHE A 85 13.51 -1.59 7.61
C PHE A 85 12.59 -0.69 8.43
N THR A 86 11.44 -0.32 7.86
CA THR A 86 10.39 0.37 8.60
C THR A 86 8.99 -0.10 8.20
N VAL A 87 8.09 -0.16 9.18
CA VAL A 87 6.65 -0.35 8.96
C VAL A 87 5.97 1.01 8.92
N LEU A 88 5.06 1.20 7.98
CA LEU A 88 4.09 2.29 7.96
C LEU A 88 2.69 1.71 8.16
N GLY A 89 2.10 1.90 9.33
CA GLY A 89 0.74 1.44 9.61
C GLY A 89 -0.29 2.45 9.12
N VAL A 90 -0.85 2.25 7.92
CA VAL A 90 -1.81 3.16 7.29
C VAL A 90 -3.23 2.79 7.71
N ASN A 91 -3.82 3.60 8.59
CA ASN A 91 -5.22 3.48 8.98
C ASN A 91 -6.12 4.09 7.90
N VAL A 92 -7.14 3.34 7.45
CA VAL A 92 -8.02 3.74 6.34
C VAL A 92 -9.39 4.24 6.78
N GLU A 93 -9.58 4.45 8.10
CA GLU A 93 -10.86 4.93 8.62
C GLU A 93 -11.02 6.43 8.38
N PRO A 94 -12.22 6.89 7.96
CA PRO A 94 -12.50 8.32 7.75
C PRO A 94 -12.31 9.14 9.04
N ASP A 95 -12.68 8.55 10.19
CA ASP A 95 -12.42 9.10 11.52
C ASP A 95 -11.29 8.33 12.20
N SER A 96 -10.18 9.02 12.48
CA SER A 96 -9.03 8.43 13.14
C SER A 96 -9.17 8.33 14.67
N ALA A 97 -10.25 8.84 15.28
CA ALA A 97 -10.42 8.84 16.74
C ALA A 97 -10.45 7.43 17.32
N ALA A 98 -11.14 6.49 16.65
CA ALA A 98 -11.18 5.09 17.05
C ALA A 98 -9.78 4.45 17.01
N ALA A 99 -9.02 4.71 15.95
CA ALA A 99 -7.65 4.22 15.81
C ALA A 99 -6.73 4.77 16.91
N VAL A 100 -6.78 6.08 17.17
CA VAL A 100 -6.01 6.73 18.25
C VAL A 100 -6.37 6.15 19.61
N ALA A 101 -7.67 5.93 19.88
CA ALA A 101 -8.13 5.34 21.15
C ALA A 101 -7.64 3.91 21.31
N TRP A 102 -7.75 3.08 20.28
CA TRP A 102 -7.32 1.68 20.31
C TRP A 102 -5.81 1.55 20.52
N LEU A 103 -5.01 2.39 19.86
CA LEU A 103 -3.54 2.39 19.96
C LEU A 103 -3.00 2.80 21.34
N LYS A 104 -3.83 3.35 22.25
CA LYS A 104 -3.43 3.57 23.65
C LYS A 104 -3.17 2.27 24.39
N GLY A 105 -3.86 1.19 24.03
CA GLY A 105 -3.71 -0.13 24.62
C GLY A 105 -2.78 -1.08 23.85
N VAL A 106 -2.28 -0.65 22.69
CA VAL A 106 -1.41 -1.46 21.82
C VAL A 106 -0.14 -0.67 21.52
N PRO A 107 0.95 -0.94 22.24
CA PRO A 107 2.20 -0.24 22.02
C PRO A 107 2.78 -0.64 20.64
N VAL A 108 2.87 0.34 19.76
CA VAL A 108 3.57 0.25 18.48
C VAL A 108 4.52 1.43 18.38
N ASP A 109 5.73 1.17 17.94
CA ASP A 109 6.85 2.13 17.84
C ASP A 109 7.13 2.57 16.40
N PHE A 110 6.37 2.04 15.42
CA PHE A 110 6.44 2.47 14.04
C PHE A 110 5.40 3.57 13.71
N PRO A 111 5.60 4.37 12.64
CA PRO A 111 4.68 5.41 12.23
C PRO A 111 3.27 4.89 11.91
N ILE A 112 2.27 5.51 12.55
CA ILE A 112 0.85 5.31 12.23
C ILE A 112 0.37 6.51 11.43
N LEU A 113 -0.11 6.26 10.21
CA LEU A 113 -0.55 7.25 9.25
C LEU A 113 -2.06 7.17 9.04
N PHE A 114 -2.68 8.29 8.65
CA PHE A 114 -4.14 8.37 8.48
C PHE A 114 -4.53 8.69 7.05
N ASP A 115 -5.02 7.69 6.32
CA ASP A 115 -5.59 7.82 4.97
C ASP A 115 -7.13 7.99 5.04
N ARG A 116 -7.59 9.09 5.63
CA ARG A 116 -9.02 9.35 5.89
C ARG A 116 -9.90 9.36 4.63
N LYS A 117 -9.30 9.56 3.45
CA LYS A 117 -10.01 9.56 2.16
C LYS A 117 -9.91 8.22 1.44
N ASN A 118 -9.18 7.26 2.01
CA ASN A 118 -8.89 5.97 1.40
C ASN A 118 -8.22 6.07 0.01
N ALA A 119 -7.60 7.22 -0.28
CA ALA A 119 -7.01 7.50 -1.59
C ALA A 119 -5.68 6.75 -1.80
N VAL A 120 -4.89 6.65 -0.74
CA VAL A 120 -3.62 5.91 -0.78
C VAL A 120 -3.89 4.41 -0.91
N ALA A 121 -4.80 3.85 -0.10
CA ALA A 121 -5.17 2.45 -0.21
C ALA A 121 -5.69 2.11 -1.63
N GLN A 122 -6.52 2.98 -2.23
CA GLN A 122 -6.98 2.81 -3.61
C GLN A 122 -5.82 2.84 -4.61
N SER A 123 -4.85 3.75 -4.45
CA SER A 123 -3.69 3.85 -5.35
C SER A 123 -2.79 2.60 -5.31
N PHE A 124 -2.77 1.90 -4.17
CA PHE A 124 -2.09 0.62 -4.00
C PHE A 124 -2.92 -0.59 -4.42
N GLY A 125 -4.17 -0.41 -4.84
CA GLY A 125 -5.08 -1.50 -5.23
C GLY A 125 -5.48 -2.38 -4.05
N VAL A 126 -5.67 -1.79 -2.87
CA VAL A 126 -6.12 -2.49 -1.67
C VAL A 126 -7.61 -2.83 -1.79
N GLU A 127 -7.92 -4.12 -1.82
CA GLU A 127 -9.28 -4.66 -1.95
C GLU A 127 -9.85 -5.17 -0.63
N GLY A 128 -8.98 -5.40 0.37
CA GLY A 128 -9.37 -5.92 1.68
C GLY A 128 -8.26 -5.71 2.71
N MET A 129 -8.59 -5.91 3.98
CA MET A 129 -7.68 -5.69 5.10
C MET A 129 -7.51 -6.92 6.00
N PRO A 130 -6.30 -7.07 6.55
CA PRO A 130 -5.11 -6.27 6.29
C PRO A 130 -4.55 -6.50 4.88
N SER A 131 -3.82 -5.52 4.35
CA SER A 131 -2.99 -5.69 3.16
C SER A 131 -1.63 -5.08 3.41
N SER A 132 -0.58 -5.85 3.14
CA SER A 132 0.80 -5.46 3.37
C SER A 132 1.56 -5.41 2.06
N VAL A 133 2.13 -4.25 1.74
CA VAL A 133 2.93 -4.02 0.54
C VAL A 133 4.38 -3.77 0.95
N PHE A 134 5.30 -4.57 0.41
CA PHE A 134 6.74 -4.43 0.65
C PHE A 134 7.37 -3.66 -0.50
N VAL A 135 8.05 -2.59 -0.14
CA VAL A 135 8.74 -1.68 -1.06
C VAL A 135 10.24 -1.79 -0.82
N ASP A 136 11.02 -1.93 -1.89
CA ASP A 136 12.47 -2.02 -1.81
C ASP A 136 13.13 -0.64 -1.61
N ARG A 137 14.46 -0.63 -1.42
CA ARG A 137 15.26 0.58 -1.20
C ARG A 137 15.19 1.58 -2.36
N ASN A 138 14.82 1.13 -3.56
CA ASN A 138 14.65 1.96 -4.76
C ASN A 138 13.23 2.55 -4.87
N GLY A 139 12.32 2.14 -4.00
CA GLY A 139 10.92 2.57 -4.02
C GLY A 139 10.03 1.74 -4.94
N ASN A 140 10.40 0.50 -5.27
CA ASN A 140 9.57 -0.40 -6.09
C ASN A 140 8.80 -1.38 -5.23
N VAL A 141 7.57 -1.67 -5.62
CA VAL A 141 6.76 -2.75 -5.01
C VAL A 141 7.39 -4.10 -5.34
N ARG A 142 7.68 -4.90 -4.32
CA ARG A 142 8.29 -6.23 -4.48
C ARG A 142 7.35 -7.36 -4.10
N TYR A 143 6.59 -7.18 -3.03
CA TYR A 143 5.62 -8.18 -2.56
C TYR A 143 4.33 -7.50 -2.13
N VAL A 144 3.22 -8.20 -2.32
CA VAL A 144 1.89 -7.83 -1.80
C VAL A 144 1.32 -9.05 -1.09
N HIS A 145 1.03 -8.89 0.20
CA HIS A 145 0.37 -9.92 1.00
C HIS A 145 -1.02 -9.44 1.40
N ARG A 146 -2.05 -10.24 1.14
CA ARG A 146 -3.45 -9.93 1.42
C ARG A 146 -3.99 -10.82 2.53
N GLY A 147 -4.63 -10.22 3.51
CA GLY A 147 -5.07 -10.90 4.72
C GLY A 147 -3.94 -11.11 5.72
N TYR A 148 -4.28 -11.71 6.86
CA TYR A 148 -3.35 -12.16 7.87
C TYR A 148 -3.88 -13.44 8.52
N ALA A 149 -3.01 -14.43 8.67
CA ALA A 149 -3.22 -15.62 9.47
C ALA A 149 -1.99 -15.84 10.38
N PRO A 150 -2.18 -16.43 11.58
CA PRO A 150 -1.06 -16.78 12.46
C PRO A 150 0.00 -17.61 11.71
N GLY A 151 1.27 -17.15 11.78
CA GLY A 151 2.40 -17.74 11.05
C GLY A 151 2.86 -16.92 9.84
N ASP A 152 2.07 -15.95 9.36
CA ASP A 152 2.45 -15.08 8.23
C ASP A 152 3.63 -14.16 8.57
N GLU A 153 3.86 -13.86 9.87
CA GLU A 153 5.03 -13.11 10.32
C GLU A 153 6.36 -13.75 9.92
N SER A 154 6.40 -15.08 9.76
CA SER A 154 7.58 -15.78 9.23
C SER A 154 7.82 -15.44 7.77
N LYS A 155 6.76 -15.37 6.95
CA LYS A 155 6.83 -14.96 5.54
C LYS A 155 7.29 -13.49 5.43
N TYR A 156 6.76 -12.62 6.29
CA TYR A 156 7.18 -11.21 6.34
C TYR A 156 8.67 -11.11 6.66
N ALA A 157 9.15 -11.86 7.64
CA ALA A 157 10.57 -11.89 8.00
C ALA A 157 11.45 -12.36 6.82
N ASP A 158 11.01 -13.33 6.03
CA ASP A 158 11.72 -13.80 4.83
C ASP A 158 11.78 -12.71 3.75
N MET A 159 10.65 -12.03 3.48
CA MET A 159 10.57 -10.92 2.52
C MET A 159 11.50 -9.77 2.95
N ILE A 160 11.44 -9.36 4.23
CA ILE A 160 12.30 -8.31 4.78
C ILE A 160 13.78 -8.69 4.63
N ARG A 161 14.17 -9.90 5.02
CA ARG A 161 15.57 -10.37 4.90
C ARG A 161 16.05 -10.42 3.45
N SER A 162 15.19 -10.82 2.52
CA SER A 162 15.51 -10.80 1.10
C SER A 162 15.81 -9.39 0.61
N LEU A 163 14.91 -8.43 0.89
CA LEU A 163 15.05 -7.03 0.46
C LEU A 163 16.19 -6.28 1.17
N ALA A 164 16.46 -6.62 2.43
CA ALA A 164 17.53 -5.98 3.20
C ALA A 164 18.95 -6.33 2.71
N ARG A 165 19.10 -7.43 1.93
CA ARG A 165 20.37 -7.88 1.35
C ARG A 165 20.66 -7.26 -0.02
N GLU A 166 19.70 -6.64 -0.65
CA GLU A 166 19.83 -5.93 -1.92
C GLU A 166 20.39 -4.50 -1.70
#